data_a9e7de0982fb3cdb3c0220166450e5bf
#
_entry.id   a9e7de0982fb3cdb3c0220166450e5bf
#
_cell.length_a   1.000
_cell.length_b   1.000
_cell.length_c   1.000
_cell.angle_alpha   90.00
_cell.angle_beta   90.00
_cell.angle_gamma   90.00
#
_symmetry.space_group_name_H-M   'P 1'
#
loop_
_entity.id
_entity.type
_entity.pdbx_description
1 polymer ?
#
loop_
_entity_poly.entity_id
_entity_poly.type
_entity_poly.pdbx_seq_one_letter_code
_entity_poly.pdbx_strand_id
1 'polypeptide(L)' 'MGRTTSITIGPQMDDFVGELVASGRYGSTSEVVRSALRLLERQEQVTAALRAAVAAGEQ' A
#
# COMPACT_ATOMS: atom_id res chain seq x y z
N MET A 1 5.97 -6.86 17.06
CA MET A 1 5.85 -7.71 16.59
C MET A 1 5.45 -7.94 15.30
N GLY A 2 5.88 -8.01 14.41
CA GLY A 2 5.48 -8.29 13.13
C GLY A 2 5.68 -9.72 12.80
N ARG A 3 5.07 -10.18 11.72
CA ARG A 3 5.29 -11.48 11.26
C ARG A 3 6.08 -11.40 10.01
N THR A 4 6.87 -12.38 9.72
CA THR A 4 7.60 -12.50 8.47
C THR A 4 6.65 -13.00 7.40
N THR A 5 6.58 -12.29 6.30
CA THR A 5 5.68 -12.65 5.22
C THR A 5 6.45 -12.68 3.90
N SER A 6 6.24 -13.71 3.13
CA SER A 6 6.81 -13.79 1.79
C SER A 6 5.74 -13.48 0.78
N ILE A 7 6.03 -12.59 -0.15
CA ILE A 7 5.08 -12.20 -1.16
C ILE A 7 5.68 -12.36 -2.53
N THR A 8 4.90 -12.87 -3.45
CA THR A 8 5.29 -12.91 -4.86
C THR A 8 4.45 -11.89 -5.60
N ILE A 9 5.08 -10.88 -6.15
CA ILE A 9 4.37 -9.80 -6.80
C ILE A 9 4.48 -9.79 -8.30
N GLY A 10 5.18 -10.74 -8.86
CA GLY A 10 5.32 -10.83 -10.29
C GLY A 10 6.48 -10.00 -10.82
N PRO A 11 6.97 -10.31 -12.02
CA PRO A 11 8.16 -9.64 -12.53
C PRO A 11 7.98 -8.15 -12.78
N GLN A 12 6.82 -7.73 -13.22
CA GLN A 12 6.59 -6.31 -13.48
C GLN A 12 6.64 -5.49 -12.21
N MET A 13 6.00 -5.95 -11.17
CA MET A 13 6.01 -5.25 -9.89
C MET A 13 7.37 -5.33 -9.23
N ASP A 14 8.05 -6.44 -9.45
CA ASP A 14 9.39 -6.63 -8.93
C ASP A 14 10.32 -5.59 -9.52
N ASP A 15 10.23 -5.36 -10.82
CA ASP A 15 11.03 -4.35 -11.49
C ASP A 15 10.70 -2.96 -10.99
N PHE A 16 9.43 -2.69 -10.81
CA PHE A 16 8.98 -1.40 -10.32
C PHE A 16 9.53 -1.12 -8.92
N VAL A 17 9.45 -2.10 -8.05
CA VAL A 17 9.98 -1.96 -6.69
C VAL A 17 11.48 -1.75 -6.73
N GLY A 18 12.16 -2.51 -7.59
CA GLY A 18 13.61 -2.36 -7.74
C GLY A 18 14.00 -0.96 -8.18
N GLU A 19 13.21 -0.38 -9.08
CA GLU A 19 13.48 0.99 -9.53
C GLU A 19 13.28 2.00 -8.41
N LEU A 20 12.29 1.79 -7.59
CA LEU A 20 12.04 2.71 -6.48
C LEU A 20 13.19 2.68 -5.48
N VAL A 21 13.71 1.50 -5.20
CA VAL A 21 14.85 1.39 -4.30
C VAL A 21 16.09 1.98 -4.94
N ALA A 22 16.30 1.69 -6.22
CA ALA A 22 17.47 2.21 -6.93
C ALA A 22 17.46 3.72 -7.04
N SER A 23 16.28 4.32 -7.04
CA SER A 23 16.19 5.78 -7.14
C SER A 23 16.61 6.48 -5.85
N GLY A 24 16.78 5.74 -4.77
CA GLY A 24 17.16 6.32 -3.49
C GLY A 24 16.01 6.84 -2.67
N ARG A 25 14.79 6.78 -3.20
CA ARG A 25 13.62 7.27 -2.46
C ARG A 25 13.20 6.34 -1.34
N TYR A 26 13.56 5.07 -1.47
CA TYR A 26 13.24 4.08 -0.45
C TYR A 26 14.50 3.34 -0.10
N GLY A 27 14.65 3.03 1.16
CA GLY A 27 15.87 2.39 1.63
C GLY A 27 15.95 0.90 1.34
N SER A 28 14.80 0.27 1.14
CA SER A 28 14.78 -1.17 0.92
C SER A 28 13.43 -1.58 0.35
N THR A 29 13.37 -2.82 -0.11
CA THR A 29 12.11 -3.38 -0.59
C THR A 29 11.06 -3.38 0.51
N SER A 30 11.47 -3.69 1.73
CA SER A 30 10.54 -3.69 2.85
C SER A 30 9.93 -2.30 3.07
N GLU A 31 10.73 -1.27 2.88
CA GLU A 31 10.24 0.07 3.02
C GLU A 31 9.23 0.42 1.95
N VAL A 32 9.47 -0.03 0.72
CA VAL A 32 8.52 0.17 -0.36
C VAL A 32 7.19 -0.50 -0.02
N VAL A 33 7.25 -1.73 0.44
CA VAL A 33 6.04 -2.48 0.77
C VAL A 33 5.28 -1.81 1.90
N ARG A 34 5.99 -1.37 2.92
CA ARG A 34 5.35 -0.69 4.05
C ARG A 34 4.68 0.60 3.62
N SER A 35 5.34 1.36 2.75
CA SER A 35 4.76 2.59 2.24
C SER A 35 3.52 2.32 1.41
N ALA A 36 3.58 1.28 0.59
CA ALA A 36 2.44 0.90 -0.24
C ALA A 36 1.26 0.49 0.62
N LEU A 37 1.52 -0.27 1.67
CA LEU A 37 0.44 -0.71 2.55
C LEU A 37 -0.17 0.46 3.30
N ARG A 38 0.63 1.44 3.68
CA ARG A 38 0.11 2.63 4.33
C ARG A 38 -0.77 3.44 3.39
N LEU A 39 -0.38 3.52 2.13
CA LEU A 39 -1.19 4.17 1.13
C LEU A 39 -2.51 3.46 0.95
N LEU A 40 -2.46 2.15 0.87
CA LEU A 40 -3.66 1.35 0.73
C LEU A 40 -4.56 1.50 1.94
N GLU A 41 -3.98 1.50 3.11
CA GLU A 41 -4.73 1.67 4.34
C GLU A 41 -5.48 2.98 4.34
N ARG A 42 -4.79 4.05 3.94
CA ARG A 42 -5.42 5.36 3.87
C ARG A 42 -6.54 5.38 2.84
N GLN A 43 -6.30 4.74 1.71
CA GLN A 43 -7.31 4.67 0.67
C GLN A 43 -8.54 3.94 1.13
N GLU A 44 -8.36 2.86 1.86
CA GLU A 44 -9.48 2.10 2.38
C GLU A 44 -10.23 2.87 3.45
N GLN A 45 -9.53 3.65 4.24
CA GLN A 45 -10.18 4.50 5.24
C GLN A 45 -11.04 5.56 4.59
N VAL A 46 -10.56 6.16 3.52
CA VAL A 46 -11.33 7.15 2.79
C VAL A 46 -12.56 6.50 2.17
N THR A 47 -12.38 5.33 1.58
CA THR A 47 -13.49 4.61 0.98
C THR A 47 -14.54 4.24 2.02
N ALA A 48 -14.11 3.79 3.18
CA ALA A 48 -15.03 3.44 4.25
C ALA A 48 -15.79 4.67 4.73
N ALA A 49 -15.10 5.80 4.84
CA ALA A 49 -15.73 7.04 5.26
C ALA A 49 -16.77 7.49 4.23
N LEU A 50 -16.44 7.33 2.95
CA LEU A 50 -17.38 7.69 1.91
C LEU A 50 -18.61 6.81 1.92
N ARG A 51 -18.41 5.52 2.13
CA ARG A 51 -19.55 4.62 2.22
C ARG A 51 -20.44 4.95 3.39
N ALA A 52 -19.83 5.27 4.51
CA ALA A 52 -20.60 5.64 5.70
C ALA A 52 -21.36 6.93 5.45
N ALA A 53 -20.73 7.89 4.80
CA ALA A 53 -21.37 9.17 4.50
C ALA A 53 -22.54 8.97 3.54
N VAL A 54 -22.35 8.14 2.53
CA VAL A 54 -23.42 7.87 1.57
C VAL A 54 -24.58 7.17 2.26
N ALA A 55 -24.28 6.18 3.09
CA ALA A 55 -25.31 5.46 3.79
C ALA A 55 -26.08 6.38 4.72
N ALA A 56 -25.35 7.27 5.40
CA ALA A 56 -26.01 8.21 6.29
C ALA A 56 -26.82 9.25 5.53
N GLY A 57 -26.34 9.60 4.35
CA GLY A 57 -27.01 10.63 3.59
C GLY A 57 -28.15 10.16 2.73
N GLU A 58 -28.32 8.82 2.70
CA GLU A 58 -29.37 8.30 1.91
C GLU A 58 -30.67 8.36 2.52
N GLN A 59 -30.94 9.03 3.48
CA GLN A 59 -32.20 9.01 4.20
C GLN A 59 -33.32 9.61 3.48
#